data_84a05a880108223e5f02963660fa77d7
#
_entry.id   84a05a880108223e5f02963660fa77d7
#
_cell.length_a   1.000
_cell.length_b   1.000
_cell.length_c   1.000
_cell.angle_alpha   90.00
_cell.angle_beta   90.00
_cell.angle_gamma   90.00
#
_symmetry.space_group_name_H-M   'P 1'
#
loop_
_entity.id
_entity.type
_entity.pdbx_description
1 polymer ?
#
loop_
_entity_poly.entity_id
_entity_poly.type
_entity_poly.pdbx_seq_one_letter_code
_entity_poly.pdbx_strand_id
1 'polypeptide(L)'
;RTESGLVKSETPVKKEMAFYIILLLLRARVCYFICMCYFCSYEMVIMKNLFRTVSVIALAGWFLACSERKSEACYEIIPAPLEIRENFSGGEFVLDDGVCIVYPGENEAMRHNALFLADYLKAATGRDYRVETGSRGKKNVTLQLDSSIKNPEGYRVNVSASGVVIAGASEAGVFYGIQTLRKAIPVKANSVPVLTAVGIEDEPRFGYRGVHLDVCRHFFTVDEVKKFID
;
A
#
# COMPACT_ATOMS: atom_id res chain seq x y z
N ARG A 1 -25.78 -24.36 13.91
CA ARG A 1 -25.86 -24.91 12.53
C ARG A 1 -26.62 -23.93 11.65
N THR A 2 -25.98 -22.95 11.13
CA THR A 2 -26.42 -22.25 9.91
C THR A 2 -25.17 -21.53 9.40
N GLU A 3 -24.69 -21.98 8.26
CA GLU A 3 -23.68 -21.31 7.47
C GLU A 3 -24.26 -20.00 6.94
N SER A 4 -23.65 -18.87 7.27
CA SER A 4 -23.95 -17.59 6.64
C SER A 4 -22.82 -17.25 5.69
N GLY A 5 -23.08 -17.43 4.37
CA GLY A 5 -22.20 -17.01 3.31
C GLY A 5 -22.00 -15.50 3.33
N LEU A 6 -20.76 -15.06 3.36
CA LEU A 6 -20.38 -13.66 3.18
C LEU A 6 -20.53 -13.29 1.70
N VAL A 7 -21.62 -12.60 1.39
CA VAL A 7 -21.80 -11.90 0.11
C VAL A 7 -20.90 -10.67 0.14
N LYS A 8 -19.87 -10.63 -0.72
CA LYS A 8 -19.08 -9.43 -0.97
C LYS A 8 -19.99 -8.34 -1.53
N SER A 9 -20.30 -7.30 -0.74
CA SER A 9 -21.03 -6.13 -1.20
C SER A 9 -20.09 -5.26 -2.04
N GLU A 10 -20.28 -5.29 -3.34
CA GLU A 10 -19.74 -4.25 -4.23
C GLU A 10 -20.35 -2.90 -3.85
N THR A 11 -19.50 -1.88 -3.73
CA THR A 11 -19.92 -0.54 -3.30
C THR A 11 -20.98 0.04 -4.23
N PRO A 12 -22.04 0.68 -3.71
CA PRO A 12 -23.19 1.18 -4.50
C PRO A 12 -22.79 2.14 -5.64
N VAL A 13 -21.69 2.86 -5.49
CA VAL A 13 -21.17 3.83 -6.48
C VAL A 13 -20.75 3.16 -7.80
N LYS A 14 -20.18 1.93 -7.75
CA LYS A 14 -19.80 1.20 -8.98
C LYS A 14 -21.03 0.69 -9.75
N LYS A 15 -22.08 0.29 -9.05
CA LYS A 15 -23.32 -0.16 -9.69
C LYS A 15 -24.10 1.00 -10.33
N GLU A 16 -24.13 2.16 -9.70
CA GLU A 16 -24.79 3.34 -10.28
C GLU A 16 -24.02 3.85 -11.52
N MET A 17 -22.68 3.91 -11.47
CA MET A 17 -21.90 4.30 -12.66
C MET A 17 -22.10 3.31 -13.82
N ALA A 18 -22.10 2.01 -13.56
CA ALA A 18 -22.35 1.01 -14.58
C ALA A 18 -23.77 1.13 -15.17
N PHE A 19 -24.77 1.41 -14.34
CA PHE A 19 -26.13 1.64 -14.78
C PHE A 19 -26.29 2.89 -15.64
N TYR A 20 -25.65 4.00 -15.27
CA TYR A 20 -25.61 5.23 -16.07
C TYR A 20 -24.94 5.02 -17.43
N ILE A 21 -23.85 4.27 -17.49
CA ILE A 21 -23.13 3.95 -18.73
C ILE A 21 -23.99 3.07 -19.65
N ILE A 22 -24.68 2.07 -19.09
CA ILE A 22 -25.62 1.22 -19.85
C ILE A 22 -26.80 2.04 -20.38
N LEU A 23 -27.32 2.97 -19.58
CA LEU A 23 -28.41 3.86 -20.00
C LEU A 23 -27.99 4.83 -21.10
N LEU A 24 -26.75 5.36 -21.03
CA LEU A 24 -26.15 6.19 -22.09
C LEU A 24 -25.93 5.41 -23.38
N LEU A 25 -25.47 4.17 -23.30
CA LEU A 25 -25.29 3.29 -24.45
C LEU A 25 -26.63 2.85 -25.07
N LEU A 26 -27.66 2.63 -24.27
CA LEU A 26 -29.02 2.35 -24.75
C LEU A 26 -29.66 3.58 -25.43
N ARG A 27 -29.51 4.78 -24.85
CA ARG A 27 -29.96 6.02 -25.50
C ARG A 27 -29.23 6.31 -26.81
N ALA A 28 -27.92 6.07 -26.88
CA ALA A 28 -27.16 6.19 -28.10
C ALA A 28 -27.63 5.19 -29.19
N ARG A 29 -28.00 3.96 -28.81
CA ARG A 29 -28.58 2.98 -29.77
C ARG A 29 -29.96 3.38 -30.24
N VAL A 30 -30.82 3.90 -29.38
CA VAL A 30 -32.17 4.35 -29.76
C VAL A 30 -32.11 5.58 -30.68
N CYS A 31 -31.24 6.55 -30.42
CA CYS A 31 -30.97 7.67 -31.35
C CYS A 31 -30.42 7.20 -32.71
N TYR A 32 -29.53 6.18 -32.69
CA TYR A 32 -29.01 5.59 -33.92
C TYR A 32 -30.10 4.93 -34.77
N PHE A 33 -31.07 4.25 -34.15
CA PHE A 33 -32.18 3.60 -34.84
C PHE A 33 -33.20 4.62 -35.42
N ILE A 34 -33.46 5.70 -34.74
CA ILE A 34 -34.38 6.76 -35.21
C ILE A 34 -33.72 7.58 -36.33
N CYS A 35 -32.43 7.86 -36.29
CA CYS A 35 -31.70 8.54 -37.39
C CYS A 35 -31.57 7.67 -38.65
N MET A 36 -31.51 6.36 -38.53
CA MET A 36 -31.43 5.45 -39.68
C MET A 36 -32.68 5.45 -40.56
N CYS A 37 -33.86 5.87 -40.02
CA CYS A 37 -35.11 5.90 -40.77
C CYS A 37 -35.31 7.20 -41.58
N TYR A 38 -34.53 8.27 -41.36
CA TYR A 38 -34.82 9.59 -41.94
C TYR A 38 -33.79 10.21 -42.88
N PHE A 39 -32.57 9.63 -43.02
CA PHE A 39 -31.57 10.25 -43.88
C PHE A 39 -30.89 9.25 -44.83
N CYS A 40 -31.23 9.39 -46.11
CA CYS A 40 -30.74 8.59 -47.23
C CYS A 40 -29.34 9.03 -47.70
N SER A 41 -28.45 8.08 -47.78
CA SER A 41 -27.30 7.90 -48.74
C SER A 41 -26.03 8.69 -48.66
N TYR A 42 -25.94 9.93 -48.28
CA TYR A 42 -24.66 10.66 -48.40
C TYR A 42 -23.96 10.99 -47.07
N GLU A 43 -24.70 11.10 -45.98
CA GLU A 43 -24.14 11.43 -44.67
C GLU A 43 -23.71 10.20 -43.84
N MET A 44 -24.10 9.00 -44.27
CA MET A 44 -23.80 7.76 -43.52
C MET A 44 -22.30 7.44 -43.39
N VAL A 45 -21.46 7.86 -44.31
CA VAL A 45 -19.99 7.59 -44.28
C VAL A 45 -19.32 8.51 -43.27
N ILE A 46 -19.72 9.77 -43.21
CA ILE A 46 -19.16 10.77 -42.26
C ILE A 46 -19.58 10.41 -40.84
N MET A 47 -20.85 10.07 -40.63
CA MET A 47 -21.35 9.64 -39.31
C MET A 47 -20.72 8.34 -38.82
N LYS A 48 -20.50 7.35 -39.69
CA LYS A 48 -19.79 6.11 -39.32
C LYS A 48 -18.35 6.36 -38.92
N ASN A 49 -17.65 7.26 -39.61
CA ASN A 49 -16.27 7.61 -39.26
C ASN A 49 -16.21 8.44 -37.98
N LEU A 50 -17.15 9.38 -37.78
CA LEU A 50 -17.26 10.16 -36.56
C LEU A 50 -17.58 9.27 -35.34
N PHE A 51 -18.48 8.31 -35.50
CA PHE A 51 -18.81 7.34 -34.44
C PHE A 51 -17.64 6.41 -34.12
N ARG A 52 -16.88 5.96 -35.13
CA ARG A 52 -15.66 5.18 -34.94
C ARG A 52 -14.58 5.99 -34.20
N THR A 53 -14.35 7.25 -34.57
CA THR A 53 -13.37 8.09 -33.88
C THR A 53 -13.78 8.42 -32.45
N VAL A 54 -15.04 8.73 -32.20
CA VAL A 54 -15.56 8.98 -30.83
C VAL A 54 -15.49 7.71 -29.98
N SER A 55 -15.80 6.53 -30.53
CA SER A 55 -15.67 5.25 -29.82
C SER A 55 -14.22 4.91 -29.50
N VAL A 56 -13.28 5.17 -30.43
CA VAL A 56 -11.84 4.96 -30.17
C VAL A 56 -11.32 5.93 -29.13
N ILE A 57 -11.74 7.18 -29.15
CA ILE A 57 -11.35 8.20 -28.15
C ILE A 57 -11.94 7.85 -26.76
N ALA A 58 -13.20 7.38 -26.71
CA ALA A 58 -13.82 6.95 -25.46
C ALA A 58 -13.15 5.69 -24.87
N LEU A 59 -12.77 4.73 -25.72
CA LEU A 59 -12.00 3.55 -25.32
C LEU A 59 -10.58 3.93 -24.88
N ALA A 60 -9.89 4.82 -25.61
CA ALA A 60 -8.57 5.33 -25.21
C ALA A 60 -8.63 6.11 -23.89
N GLY A 61 -9.67 6.92 -23.69
CA GLY A 61 -9.91 7.62 -22.42
C GLY A 61 -10.13 6.66 -21.23
N TRP A 62 -10.70 5.49 -21.45
CA TRP A 62 -10.91 4.49 -20.41
C TRP A 62 -9.61 3.78 -20.00
N PHE A 63 -8.68 3.56 -20.94
CA PHE A 63 -7.34 3.04 -20.64
C PHE A 63 -6.46 4.04 -19.90
N LEU A 64 -6.68 5.35 -20.07
CA LEU A 64 -5.93 6.39 -19.36
C LEU A 64 -6.45 6.66 -17.93
N ALA A 65 -7.66 6.24 -17.59
CA ALA A 65 -8.28 6.47 -16.28
C ALA A 65 -7.83 5.50 -15.17
N CYS A 66 -7.05 4.45 -15.50
CA CYS A 66 -6.57 3.44 -14.57
C CYS A 66 -5.12 3.67 -14.12
N SER A 67 -4.67 4.92 -13.97
CA SER A 67 -3.39 5.20 -13.34
C SER A 67 -3.53 5.01 -11.83
N GLU A 68 -2.84 4.00 -11.28
CA GLU A 68 -2.74 3.82 -9.83
C GLU A 68 -2.13 5.06 -9.19
N ARG A 69 -2.77 5.58 -8.15
CA ARG A 69 -2.25 6.73 -7.43
C ARG A 69 -1.01 6.32 -6.65
N LYS A 70 0.13 6.86 -7.02
CA LYS A 70 1.36 6.71 -6.25
C LYS A 70 1.36 7.65 -5.05
N SER A 71 1.93 7.21 -3.93
CA SER A 71 2.18 8.03 -2.75
C SER A 71 3.65 7.89 -2.37
N GLU A 72 4.37 9.00 -2.34
CA GLU A 72 5.78 9.01 -2.01
C GLU A 72 5.97 8.88 -0.50
N ALA A 73 6.98 8.09 -0.08
CA ALA A 73 7.39 7.99 1.30
C ALA A 73 8.07 9.28 1.76
N CYS A 74 7.87 9.61 3.03
CA CYS A 74 8.50 10.76 3.67
C CYS A 74 9.43 10.26 4.78
N TYR A 75 10.71 10.62 4.70
CA TYR A 75 11.71 10.23 5.70
C TYR A 75 11.94 11.29 6.79
N GLU A 76 11.09 12.31 6.86
CA GLU A 76 11.03 13.22 8.01
C GLU A 76 10.33 12.53 9.20
N ILE A 77 11.03 11.56 9.79
CA ILE A 77 10.49 10.65 10.81
C ILE A 77 10.70 11.24 12.19
N ILE A 78 9.70 11.12 13.07
CA ILE A 78 9.77 11.53 14.48
C ILE A 78 9.61 10.30 15.40
N PRO A 79 10.53 10.04 16.32
CA PRO A 79 11.84 10.71 16.51
C PRO A 79 12.75 10.54 15.31
N ALA A 80 13.63 11.51 15.08
CA ALA A 80 14.59 11.44 13.97
C ALA A 80 15.59 10.31 14.23
N PRO A 81 15.84 9.44 13.24
CA PRO A 81 16.90 8.45 13.32
C PRO A 81 18.29 9.09 13.47
N LEU A 82 19.25 8.33 13.99
CA LEU A 82 20.63 8.80 14.16
C LEU A 82 21.28 9.18 12.85
N GLU A 83 21.03 8.41 11.81
CA GLU A 83 21.57 8.67 10.49
C GLU A 83 20.58 8.33 9.39
N ILE A 84 20.41 9.25 8.45
CA ILE A 84 19.64 9.05 7.20
C ILE A 84 20.57 9.44 6.04
N ARG A 85 20.83 8.50 5.15
CA ARG A 85 21.63 8.68 3.92
C ARG A 85 20.71 8.52 2.72
N GLU A 86 20.25 9.59 2.16
CA GLU A 86 19.46 9.56 0.92
C GLU A 86 20.37 9.26 -0.26
N ASN A 87 19.93 8.34 -1.11
CA ASN A 87 20.64 7.95 -2.32
C ASN A 87 19.73 8.15 -3.54
N PHE A 88 19.65 9.36 -4.04
CA PHE A 88 18.79 9.71 -5.18
C PHE A 88 19.13 8.96 -6.48
N SER A 89 20.34 8.40 -6.60
CA SER A 89 20.73 7.54 -7.75
C SER A 89 20.34 6.08 -7.56
N GLY A 90 19.90 5.68 -6.37
CA GLY A 90 19.55 4.28 -6.03
C GLY A 90 18.20 3.80 -6.55
N GLY A 91 17.44 4.69 -7.19
CA GLY A 91 16.12 4.39 -7.76
C GLY A 91 15.00 4.38 -6.73
N GLU A 92 13.86 3.85 -7.15
CA GLU A 92 12.62 3.79 -6.36
C GLU A 92 12.17 2.34 -6.19
N PHE A 93 11.66 2.01 -5.03
CA PHE A 93 11.00 0.77 -4.74
C PHE A 93 9.49 0.98 -4.63
N VAL A 94 8.74 0.28 -5.46
CA VAL A 94 7.27 0.38 -5.48
C VAL A 94 6.69 -0.78 -4.69
N LEU A 95 5.92 -0.48 -3.65
CA LEU A 95 5.20 -1.45 -2.83
C LEU A 95 3.89 -1.88 -3.51
N ASP A 96 4.03 -2.60 -4.63
CA ASP A 96 2.90 -3.17 -5.39
C ASP A 96 2.48 -4.56 -4.85
N ASP A 97 1.45 -5.15 -5.46
CA ASP A 97 0.90 -6.47 -5.08
C ASP A 97 1.88 -7.64 -5.32
N GLY A 98 2.98 -7.40 -6.04
CA GLY A 98 4.02 -8.38 -6.30
C GLY A 98 5.07 -8.50 -5.19
N VAL A 99 5.05 -7.56 -4.23
CA VAL A 99 6.01 -7.54 -3.12
C VAL A 99 5.67 -8.61 -2.09
N CYS A 100 6.72 -9.32 -1.64
CA CYS A 100 6.63 -10.31 -0.59
C CYS A 100 7.47 -9.86 0.62
N ILE A 101 6.96 -10.10 1.83
CA ILE A 101 7.71 -9.89 3.07
C ILE A 101 8.38 -11.22 3.42
N VAL A 102 9.71 -11.18 3.49
CA VAL A 102 10.53 -12.38 3.71
C VAL A 102 11.23 -12.29 5.05
N TYR A 103 11.21 -13.37 5.81
CA TYR A 103 11.90 -13.47 7.09
C TYR A 103 12.69 -14.79 7.19
N PRO A 104 13.74 -14.88 8.05
CA PRO A 104 14.45 -16.13 8.27
C PRO A 104 13.50 -17.15 8.93
N GLY A 105 13.44 -18.37 8.36
CA GLY A 105 12.63 -19.46 8.90
C GLY A 105 13.03 -19.82 10.34
N GLU A 106 12.17 -20.58 11.05
CA GLU A 106 12.39 -21.12 12.40
C GLU A 106 12.45 -20.08 13.54
N ASN A 107 12.20 -18.79 13.27
CA ASN A 107 12.15 -17.74 14.27
C ASN A 107 10.73 -17.17 14.38
N GLU A 108 10.02 -17.53 15.45
CA GLU A 108 8.62 -17.14 15.66
C GLU A 108 8.47 -15.63 15.92
N ALA A 109 9.44 -14.99 16.58
CA ALA A 109 9.42 -13.55 16.79
C ALA A 109 9.60 -12.79 15.48
N MET A 110 10.45 -13.28 14.59
CA MET A 110 10.59 -12.71 13.24
C MET A 110 9.34 -12.93 12.40
N ARG A 111 8.67 -14.07 12.55
CA ARG A 111 7.38 -14.33 11.92
C ARG A 111 6.32 -13.30 12.37
N HIS A 112 6.23 -13.04 13.68
CA HIS A 112 5.32 -12.02 14.22
C HIS A 112 5.65 -10.64 13.67
N ASN A 113 6.91 -10.26 13.58
CA ASN A 113 7.36 -9.01 12.99
C ASN A 113 6.92 -8.89 11.52
N ALA A 114 7.07 -9.96 10.74
CA ALA A 114 6.66 -9.98 9.35
C ALA A 114 5.13 -9.86 9.17
N LEU A 115 4.36 -10.56 10.00
CA LEU A 115 2.90 -10.46 10.00
C LEU A 115 2.43 -9.06 10.42
N PHE A 116 3.04 -8.49 11.46
CA PHE A 116 2.75 -7.12 11.89
C PHE A 116 2.96 -6.11 10.76
N LEU A 117 4.08 -6.23 10.02
CA LEU A 117 4.34 -5.37 8.87
C LEU A 117 3.29 -5.57 7.77
N ALA A 118 2.92 -6.83 7.47
CA ALA A 118 1.90 -7.13 6.47
C ALA A 118 0.54 -6.51 6.81
N ASP A 119 0.11 -6.66 8.06
CA ASP A 119 -1.16 -6.11 8.56
C ASP A 119 -1.16 -4.57 8.50
N TYR A 120 -0.04 -3.95 8.87
CA TYR A 120 0.10 -2.51 8.76
C TYR A 120 0.03 -2.03 7.31
N LEU A 121 0.78 -2.65 6.41
CA LEU A 121 0.77 -2.29 5.00
C LEU A 121 -0.62 -2.49 4.38
N LYS A 122 -1.33 -3.57 4.78
CA LYS A 122 -2.71 -3.79 4.38
C LYS A 122 -3.63 -2.66 4.87
N ALA A 123 -3.51 -2.26 6.13
CA ALA A 123 -4.30 -1.16 6.68
C ALA A 123 -4.00 0.18 5.98
N ALA A 124 -2.73 0.44 5.67
CA ALA A 124 -2.29 1.69 5.04
C ALA A 124 -2.66 1.80 3.56
N THR A 125 -2.59 0.68 2.81
CA THR A 125 -2.71 0.67 1.34
C THR A 125 -3.99 0.02 0.83
N GLY A 126 -4.64 -0.82 1.66
CA GLY A 126 -5.77 -1.67 1.26
C GLY A 126 -5.37 -2.92 0.48
N ARG A 127 -4.06 -3.26 0.41
CA ARG A 127 -3.50 -4.38 -0.35
C ARG A 127 -3.01 -5.49 0.57
N ASP A 128 -3.11 -6.73 0.10
CA ASP A 128 -2.59 -7.89 0.82
C ASP A 128 -1.15 -8.18 0.41
N TYR A 129 -0.26 -8.30 1.41
CA TYR A 129 1.15 -8.65 1.21
C TYR A 129 1.41 -10.06 1.73
N ARG A 130 2.06 -10.89 0.90
CA ARG A 130 2.40 -12.26 1.28
C ARG A 130 3.60 -12.27 2.22
N VAL A 131 3.54 -13.17 3.21
CA VAL A 131 4.64 -13.42 4.14
C VAL A 131 5.18 -14.81 3.87
N GLU A 132 6.48 -14.92 3.59
CA GLU A 132 7.14 -16.17 3.23
C GLU A 132 8.46 -16.33 3.99
N THR A 133 8.93 -17.57 4.12
CA THR A 133 10.24 -17.88 4.68
C THR A 133 11.28 -18.04 3.60
N GLY A 134 12.52 -17.64 3.87
CA GLY A 134 13.64 -17.80 2.95
C GLY A 134 13.77 -16.65 1.94
N SER A 135 14.64 -16.82 0.94
CA SER A 135 14.86 -15.80 -0.08
C SER A 135 14.12 -16.15 -1.36
N ARG A 136 13.12 -15.35 -1.74
CA ARG A 136 12.42 -15.51 -3.02
C ARG A 136 12.21 -14.18 -3.73
N GLY A 137 12.64 -14.13 -5.01
CA GLY A 137 12.30 -13.07 -5.95
C GLY A 137 13.13 -11.78 -5.85
N LYS A 138 12.87 -10.88 -6.81
CA LYS A 138 13.63 -9.63 -6.98
C LYS A 138 13.02 -8.42 -6.27
N LYS A 139 11.77 -8.52 -5.79
CA LYS A 139 11.06 -7.42 -5.13
C LYS A 139 10.55 -7.88 -3.77
N ASN A 140 11.39 -7.77 -2.76
CA ASN A 140 11.04 -8.21 -1.40
C ASN A 140 11.27 -7.11 -0.37
N VAL A 141 10.50 -7.18 0.71
CA VAL A 141 10.89 -6.59 1.99
C VAL A 141 11.47 -7.71 2.83
N THR A 142 12.79 -7.67 3.05
CA THR A 142 13.53 -8.72 3.75
C THR A 142 13.80 -8.31 5.18
N LEU A 143 13.36 -9.11 6.14
CA LEU A 143 13.70 -8.98 7.55
C LEU A 143 14.86 -9.92 7.87
N GLN A 144 15.91 -9.43 8.52
CA GLN A 144 17.06 -10.24 8.86
C GLN A 144 17.70 -9.83 10.18
N LEU A 145 18.44 -10.75 10.78
CA LEU A 145 19.31 -10.45 11.93
C LEU A 145 20.72 -10.13 11.42
N ASP A 146 21.36 -9.14 12.03
CA ASP A 146 22.71 -8.70 11.71
C ASP A 146 23.55 -8.54 12.97
N SER A 147 24.44 -9.49 13.22
CA SER A 147 25.33 -9.50 14.37
C SER A 147 26.42 -8.42 14.33
N SER A 148 26.57 -7.70 13.22
CA SER A 148 27.51 -6.56 13.13
C SER A 148 27.00 -5.32 13.86
N ILE A 149 25.69 -5.24 14.13
CA ILE A 149 25.07 -4.16 14.89
C ILE A 149 25.32 -4.42 16.38
N LYS A 150 26.01 -3.48 17.05
CA LYS A 150 26.46 -3.67 18.43
C LYS A 150 25.35 -3.55 19.47
N ASN A 151 24.46 -2.57 19.28
CA ASN A 151 23.34 -2.35 20.20
C ASN A 151 22.27 -3.41 19.95
N PRO A 152 21.82 -4.17 20.97
CA PRO A 152 20.78 -5.20 20.81
C PRO A 152 19.48 -4.68 20.21
N GLU A 153 19.16 -3.41 20.40
CA GLU A 153 17.97 -2.75 19.86
C GLU A 153 18.27 -1.93 18.60
N GLY A 154 19.52 -1.92 18.13
CA GLY A 154 19.96 -1.22 16.92
C GLY A 154 19.44 -1.87 15.64
N TYR A 155 19.27 -1.06 14.60
CA TYR A 155 18.77 -1.52 13.31
C TYR A 155 19.28 -0.69 12.14
N ARG A 156 19.19 -1.28 10.95
CA ARG A 156 19.41 -0.62 9.66
C ARG A 156 18.23 -0.88 8.73
N VAL A 157 17.81 0.14 8.01
CA VAL A 157 16.84 0.03 6.92
C VAL A 157 17.50 0.49 5.64
N ASN A 158 17.60 -0.40 4.67
CA ASN A 158 18.14 -0.08 3.35
C ASN A 158 17.05 -0.25 2.29
N VAL A 159 16.73 0.83 1.61
CA VAL A 159 15.81 0.85 0.48
C VAL A 159 16.61 0.99 -0.80
N SER A 160 16.32 0.16 -1.78
CA SER A 160 16.90 0.20 -3.12
C SER A 160 15.83 -0.17 -4.16
N ALA A 161 16.07 0.09 -5.43
CA ALA A 161 15.14 -0.30 -6.50
C ALA A 161 14.85 -1.82 -6.54
N SER A 162 15.75 -2.65 -5.98
CA SER A 162 15.60 -4.12 -5.96
C SER A 162 14.79 -4.64 -4.77
N GLY A 163 14.68 -3.86 -3.68
CA GLY A 163 14.00 -4.28 -2.47
C GLY A 163 14.32 -3.42 -1.25
N VAL A 164 13.66 -3.76 -0.15
CA VAL A 164 13.88 -3.18 1.16
C VAL A 164 14.49 -4.24 2.07
N VAL A 165 15.55 -3.90 2.78
CA VAL A 165 16.18 -4.76 3.78
C VAL A 165 16.09 -4.07 5.14
N ILE A 166 15.48 -4.75 6.11
CA ILE A 166 15.43 -4.34 7.51
C ILE A 166 16.29 -5.32 8.31
N ALA A 167 17.42 -4.85 8.79
CA ALA A 167 18.37 -5.63 9.57
C ALA A 167 18.39 -5.11 11.01
N GLY A 168 18.29 -5.99 11.99
CA GLY A 168 18.40 -5.68 13.41
C GLY A 168 19.42 -6.55 14.11
N ALA A 169 20.03 -6.05 15.19
CA ALA A 169 20.88 -6.86 16.06
C ALA A 169 20.10 -7.99 16.73
N SER A 170 18.83 -7.77 16.97
CA SER A 170 17.85 -8.72 17.52
C SER A 170 16.49 -8.54 16.85
N GLU A 171 15.55 -9.39 17.21
CA GLU A 171 14.16 -9.28 16.76
C GLU A 171 13.51 -7.94 17.18
N ALA A 172 13.90 -7.39 18.33
CA ALA A 172 13.48 -6.08 18.80
C ALA A 172 14.04 -4.97 17.88
N GLY A 173 15.31 -5.05 17.49
CA GLY A 173 15.90 -4.12 16.52
C GLY A 173 15.18 -4.16 15.17
N VAL A 174 14.87 -5.36 14.66
CA VAL A 174 14.05 -5.49 13.43
C VAL A 174 12.69 -4.84 13.59
N PHE A 175 12.02 -5.03 14.74
CA PHE A 175 10.73 -4.39 15.02
C PHE A 175 10.84 -2.87 14.98
N TYR A 176 11.89 -2.27 15.55
CA TYR A 176 12.09 -0.81 15.47
C TYR A 176 12.37 -0.34 14.05
N GLY A 177 13.11 -1.10 13.25
CA GLY A 177 13.26 -0.83 11.83
C GLY A 177 11.94 -0.85 11.07
N ILE A 178 11.05 -1.78 11.41
CA ILE A 178 9.69 -1.83 10.87
C ILE A 178 8.90 -0.57 11.27
N GLN A 179 9.00 -0.10 12.53
CA GLN A 179 8.33 1.12 12.97
C GLN A 179 8.84 2.35 12.22
N THR A 180 10.12 2.42 11.91
CA THR A 180 10.71 3.48 11.10
C THR A 180 10.18 3.46 9.67
N LEU A 181 10.17 2.30 9.01
CA LEU A 181 9.58 2.16 7.69
C LEU A 181 8.08 2.50 7.69
N ARG A 182 7.34 2.04 8.71
CA ARG A 182 5.93 2.34 8.91
C ARG A 182 5.65 3.85 8.93
N LYS A 183 6.48 4.61 9.65
CA LYS A 183 6.32 6.07 9.75
C LYS A 183 6.65 6.80 8.45
N ALA A 184 7.53 6.24 7.64
CA ALA A 184 7.87 6.79 6.33
C ALA A 184 6.75 6.59 5.29
N ILE A 185 5.95 5.53 5.42
CA ILE A 185 4.89 5.21 4.47
C ILE A 185 3.63 6.02 4.80
N PRO A 186 3.13 6.86 3.87
CA PRO A 186 1.91 7.61 4.08
C PRO A 186 0.68 6.69 4.11
N VAL A 187 -0.19 6.88 5.09
CA VAL A 187 -1.47 6.18 5.19
C VAL A 187 -2.44 6.81 4.18
N LYS A 188 -2.55 6.19 3.01
CA LYS A 188 -3.42 6.68 1.94
C LYS A 188 -4.08 5.49 1.25
N ALA A 189 -5.33 5.26 1.60
CA ALA A 189 -6.10 4.16 1.01
C ALA A 189 -6.10 4.21 -0.52
N ASN A 190 -5.99 3.04 -1.15
CA ASN A 190 -5.95 2.86 -2.60
C ASN A 190 -4.79 3.60 -3.31
N SER A 191 -3.68 3.81 -2.62
CA SER A 191 -2.44 4.28 -3.23
C SER A 191 -1.35 3.20 -3.19
N VAL A 192 -0.38 3.31 -4.08
CA VAL A 192 0.81 2.46 -4.09
C VAL A 192 1.96 3.27 -3.52
N PRO A 193 2.50 2.90 -2.34
CA PRO A 193 3.65 3.60 -1.78
C PRO A 193 4.89 3.41 -2.66
N VAL A 194 5.60 4.51 -2.86
CA VAL A 194 6.89 4.55 -3.55
C VAL A 194 7.95 5.00 -2.56
N LEU A 195 8.93 4.14 -2.36
CA LEU A 195 10.05 4.38 -1.45
C LEU A 195 11.26 4.78 -2.28
N THR A 196 11.76 5.99 -2.12
CA THR A 196 13.06 6.41 -2.67
C THR A 196 14.19 5.69 -1.95
N ALA A 197 15.29 5.42 -2.67
CA ALA A 197 16.43 4.74 -2.11
C ALA A 197 17.05 5.54 -0.95
N VAL A 198 17.17 4.88 0.20
CA VAL A 198 17.66 5.47 1.44
C VAL A 198 18.33 4.40 2.30
N GLY A 199 19.38 4.78 3.01
CA GLY A 199 19.96 4.03 4.12
C GLY A 199 19.64 4.76 5.42
N ILE A 200 19.04 4.06 6.36
CA ILE A 200 18.74 4.56 7.71
C ILE A 200 19.48 3.68 8.71
N GLU A 201 20.13 4.29 9.66
CA GLU A 201 20.80 3.61 10.76
C GLU A 201 20.40 4.29 12.07
N ASP A 202 19.89 3.50 13.01
CA ASP A 202 19.37 4.04 14.26
C ASP A 202 19.46 3.02 15.40
N GLU A 203 19.48 3.54 16.62
CA GLU A 203 19.43 2.79 17.85
C GLU A 203 18.80 3.64 18.98
N PRO A 204 18.10 3.04 19.94
CA PRO A 204 17.56 3.78 21.06
C PRO A 204 18.65 4.43 21.92
N ARG A 205 18.50 5.72 22.19
CA ARG A 205 19.42 6.46 23.07
C ARG A 205 19.37 6.00 24.53
N PHE A 206 18.18 5.58 25.00
CA PHE A 206 17.95 5.20 26.41
C PHE A 206 17.52 3.74 26.49
N GLY A 207 18.11 2.98 27.40
CA GLY A 207 17.75 1.58 27.66
C GLY A 207 16.39 1.43 28.34
N TYR A 208 15.96 2.43 29.13
CA TYR A 208 14.63 2.45 29.75
C TYR A 208 13.75 3.52 29.07
N ARG A 209 12.59 3.10 28.62
CA ARG A 209 11.57 3.94 28.00
C ARG A 209 10.21 3.51 28.52
N GLY A 210 9.42 4.43 28.96
CA GLY A 210 8.10 4.13 29.51
C GLY A 210 7.18 5.34 29.49
N VAL A 211 5.90 5.05 29.60
CA VAL A 211 4.84 6.05 29.72
C VAL A 211 4.06 5.77 30.98
N HIS A 212 3.64 6.82 31.67
CA HIS A 212 2.84 6.73 32.88
C HIS A 212 1.43 7.26 32.64
N LEU A 213 0.42 6.42 32.86
CA LEU A 213 -0.98 6.81 32.81
C LEU A 213 -1.55 6.82 34.22
N ASP A 214 -1.99 7.98 34.70
CA ASP A 214 -2.65 8.09 36.01
C ASP A 214 -4.14 7.75 35.88
N VAL A 215 -4.49 6.58 36.38
CA VAL A 215 -5.87 6.07 36.42
C VAL A 215 -6.57 6.28 37.77
N CYS A 216 -5.86 6.89 38.77
CA CYS A 216 -6.40 7.11 40.11
C CYS A 216 -7.20 8.39 40.21
N ARG A 217 -6.67 9.50 39.65
CA ARG A 217 -7.31 10.84 39.70
C ARG A 217 -8.42 11.00 38.67
N HIS A 218 -8.34 10.24 37.57
CA HIS A 218 -9.38 10.14 36.55
C HIS A 218 -9.61 8.67 36.24
N PHE A 219 -10.89 8.26 36.23
CA PHE A 219 -11.25 6.91 35.79
C PHE A 219 -11.21 6.86 34.26
N PHE A 220 -10.50 5.85 33.75
CA PHE A 220 -10.48 5.50 32.34
C PHE A 220 -11.12 4.13 32.14
N THR A 221 -11.96 4.01 31.14
CA THR A 221 -12.51 2.72 30.72
C THR A 221 -11.42 1.84 30.12
N VAL A 222 -11.65 0.53 30.07
CA VAL A 222 -10.71 -0.41 29.45
C VAL A 222 -10.42 -0.04 27.99
N ASP A 223 -11.42 0.44 27.27
CA ASP A 223 -11.26 0.82 25.87
C ASP A 223 -10.42 2.09 25.68
N GLU A 224 -10.52 3.04 26.62
CA GLU A 224 -9.65 4.23 26.63
C GLU A 224 -8.20 3.86 26.95
N VAL A 225 -7.98 2.94 27.92
CA VAL A 225 -6.64 2.46 28.23
C VAL A 225 -6.03 1.71 27.03
N LYS A 226 -6.81 0.87 26.33
CA LYS A 226 -6.35 0.22 25.10
C LYS A 226 -5.95 1.22 24.03
N LYS A 227 -6.77 2.26 23.77
CA LYS A 227 -6.42 3.33 22.82
C LYS A 227 -5.15 4.10 23.19
N PHE A 228 -4.83 4.17 24.49
CA PHE A 228 -3.60 4.80 24.93
C PHE A 228 -2.37 3.91 24.69
N ILE A 229 -2.55 2.59 24.71
CA ILE A 229 -1.48 1.62 24.44
C ILE A 229 -1.21 1.46 22.94
N ASP A 230 -2.23 1.52 22.09
CA ASP A 230 -2.16 1.40 20.63
C ASP A 230 -1.55 2.66 19.97
#